data_e29c18a9e667113741d3f01856dc0a41
#
_entry.id   e29c18a9e667113741d3f01856dc0a41
#
_cell.length_a   1.000
_cell.length_b   1.000
_cell.length_c   1.000
_cell.angle_alpha   90.00
_cell.angle_beta   90.00
_cell.angle_gamma   90.00
#
_symmetry.space_group_name_H-M   'P 1'
#
loop_
_entity.id
_entity.type
_entity.pdbx_description
1 polymer ?
#
loop_
_entity_poly.entity_id
_entity_poly.type
_entity_poly.pdbx_seq_one_letter_code
_entity_poly.pdbx_strand_id
1 'polypeptide(L)'
;MKKRLLLCIWIMTGVIVGCSSEKSHTNKVNIDKLEIVAPNVQGAGWDLTARAMQKTLAEEKIFTKPITVTNKVGGSGDVGWKYTKQKGGHVLAINSSLLITNNLLGHSKLTYKDFTPLALLASDWEVVVVSKDSNIENANELMEQLKQNKKNFNIGVAPGLGNDDHLSFVQVSKAFGINPAELQFFVYENKEKIINALTNKQINAATMTLSEAEKQYKSGKIKILAVSAPKRLDRLPEIPTWKEQGINVIFQHWKGIMGPKDMTEEEVAYWDSIIKKMVESDSWKGILRERGWESFYKGSG
;
A
#
# COMPACT_ATOMS: atom_id res chain seq x y z
N MET A 1 14.26 80.41 -63.76
CA MET A 1 13.19 79.80 -62.96
C MET A 1 13.50 78.32 -62.78
N LYS A 2 14.05 77.89 -61.63
CA LYS A 2 14.46 76.52 -61.37
C LYS A 2 13.45 75.83 -60.47
N LYS A 3 12.76 74.82 -60.99
CA LYS A 3 11.86 73.96 -60.21
C LYS A 3 12.72 72.92 -59.47
N ARG A 4 12.66 72.89 -58.11
CA ARG A 4 13.24 71.85 -57.30
C ARG A 4 12.23 70.72 -57.11
N LEU A 5 12.64 69.52 -57.51
CA LEU A 5 11.93 68.24 -57.35
C LEU A 5 12.34 67.68 -56.02
N LEU A 6 11.41 67.54 -55.07
CA LEU A 6 11.62 66.88 -53.77
C LEU A 6 11.29 65.39 -53.92
N LEU A 7 12.28 64.55 -53.75
CA LEU A 7 12.17 63.08 -53.77
C LEU A 7 11.91 62.60 -52.35
N CYS A 8 10.71 62.13 -52.07
CA CYS A 8 10.37 61.47 -50.78
C CYS A 8 10.82 60.03 -50.85
N ILE A 9 11.84 59.66 -50.07
CA ILE A 9 12.27 58.31 -49.83
C ILE A 9 11.44 57.71 -48.67
N TRP A 10 10.59 56.76 -49.00
CA TRP A 10 9.87 55.96 -48.00
C TRP A 10 10.75 54.80 -47.52
N ILE A 11 11.22 54.88 -46.30
CA ILE A 11 11.95 53.78 -45.61
C ILE A 11 10.90 52.81 -45.06
N MET A 12 10.78 51.65 -45.70
CA MET A 12 9.90 50.57 -45.23
C MET A 12 10.71 49.73 -44.22
N THR A 13 10.50 50.00 -42.91
CA THR A 13 11.05 49.18 -41.84
C THR A 13 10.26 47.89 -41.75
N GLY A 14 10.79 46.79 -42.31
CA GLY A 14 10.28 45.44 -42.15
C GLY A 14 10.50 44.96 -40.70
N VAL A 15 9.41 44.81 -39.94
CA VAL A 15 9.44 44.14 -38.64
C VAL A 15 9.49 42.62 -38.93
N ILE A 16 10.67 42.04 -38.73
CA ILE A 16 10.83 40.59 -38.71
C ILE A 16 10.30 40.08 -37.39
N VAL A 17 9.04 39.63 -37.37
CA VAL A 17 8.51 38.84 -36.25
C VAL A 17 9.17 37.46 -36.31
N GLY A 18 10.26 37.29 -35.57
CA GLY A 18 10.88 36.01 -35.33
C GLY A 18 9.96 35.16 -34.44
N CYS A 19 9.20 34.24 -35.08
CA CYS A 19 8.61 33.12 -34.34
C CYS A 19 9.75 32.25 -33.79
N SER A 20 10.16 32.49 -32.53
CA SER A 20 10.94 31.51 -31.80
C SER A 20 9.97 30.35 -31.48
N SER A 21 10.00 29.33 -32.32
CA SER A 21 9.44 28.04 -31.96
C SER A 21 10.27 27.51 -30.80
N GLU A 22 9.80 27.70 -29.57
CA GLU A 22 10.28 26.92 -28.43
C GLU A 22 10.07 25.44 -28.82
N LYS A 23 11.12 24.79 -29.25
CA LYS A 23 11.18 23.36 -29.28
C LYS A 23 11.11 22.91 -27.84
N SER A 24 9.91 22.56 -27.38
CA SER A 24 9.72 21.73 -26.20
C SER A 24 10.59 20.48 -26.41
N HIS A 25 11.79 20.47 -25.87
CA HIS A 25 12.56 19.26 -25.69
C HIS A 25 11.86 18.46 -24.61
N THR A 26 10.79 17.76 -24.96
CA THR A 26 10.31 16.64 -24.15
C THR A 26 11.43 15.60 -24.20
N ASN A 27 12.32 15.64 -23.22
CA ASN A 27 13.25 14.56 -22.96
C ASN A 27 12.42 13.30 -22.73
N LYS A 28 12.33 12.47 -23.76
CA LYS A 28 11.57 11.22 -23.70
C LYS A 28 12.24 10.35 -22.66
N VAL A 29 11.58 10.17 -21.49
CA VAL A 29 12.08 9.30 -20.44
C VAL A 29 12.33 7.91 -21.06
N ASN A 30 13.59 7.48 -21.04
CA ASN A 30 13.99 6.17 -21.57
C ASN A 30 14.28 5.23 -20.40
N ILE A 31 13.29 4.38 -20.07
CA ILE A 31 13.44 3.34 -19.05
C ILE A 31 13.53 1.98 -19.74
N ASP A 32 14.73 1.39 -19.73
CA ASP A 32 15.03 0.14 -20.43
C ASP A 32 14.71 -1.12 -19.59
N LYS A 33 14.40 -0.96 -18.33
CA LYS A 33 14.03 -2.04 -17.39
C LYS A 33 13.24 -1.49 -16.22
N LEU A 34 12.49 -2.33 -15.54
CA LEU A 34 11.83 -2.03 -14.27
C LEU A 34 12.27 -3.04 -13.21
N GLU A 35 12.72 -2.55 -12.07
CA GLU A 35 12.89 -3.36 -10.86
C GLU A 35 11.83 -2.95 -9.85
N ILE A 36 11.00 -3.92 -9.41
CA ILE A 36 10.01 -3.70 -8.34
C ILE A 36 10.57 -4.35 -7.07
N VAL A 37 10.90 -3.53 -6.10
CA VAL A 37 11.39 -3.99 -4.79
C VAL A 37 10.20 -4.36 -3.92
N ALA A 38 10.17 -5.61 -3.50
CA ALA A 38 9.29 -6.11 -2.45
C ALA A 38 10.08 -6.18 -1.14
N PRO A 39 9.86 -5.27 -0.17
CA PRO A 39 10.69 -5.21 1.03
C PRO A 39 10.29 -6.26 2.09
N ASN A 40 9.99 -7.47 1.65
CA ASN A 40 9.59 -8.60 2.49
C ASN A 40 9.98 -9.93 1.84
N VAL A 41 9.75 -11.04 2.54
CA VAL A 41 9.93 -12.40 2.03
C VAL A 41 8.98 -12.69 0.87
N GLN A 42 9.37 -13.63 0.02
CA GLN A 42 8.53 -14.12 -1.07
C GLN A 42 7.21 -14.67 -0.52
N GLY A 43 6.10 -14.37 -1.20
CA GLY A 43 4.75 -14.79 -0.83
C GLY A 43 4.07 -13.91 0.23
N ALA A 44 4.78 -12.94 0.83
CA ALA A 44 4.15 -11.96 1.72
C ALA A 44 3.41 -10.86 0.93
N GLY A 45 2.56 -10.08 1.60
CA GLY A 45 1.66 -9.11 0.96
C GLY A 45 2.34 -8.14 -0.01
N TRP A 46 3.53 -7.63 0.32
CA TRP A 46 4.27 -6.73 -0.58
C TRP A 46 4.85 -7.45 -1.80
N ASP A 47 5.32 -8.69 -1.63
CA ASP A 47 5.79 -9.53 -2.76
C ASP A 47 4.63 -9.88 -3.70
N LEU A 48 3.48 -10.26 -3.13
CA LEU A 48 2.27 -10.55 -3.90
C LEU A 48 1.82 -9.33 -4.71
N THR A 49 1.93 -8.12 -4.15
CA THR A 49 1.62 -6.86 -4.84
C THR A 49 2.60 -6.58 -5.97
N ALA A 50 3.91 -6.73 -5.72
CA ALA A 50 4.94 -6.53 -6.73
C ALA A 50 4.78 -7.52 -7.91
N ARG A 51 4.48 -8.80 -7.62
CA ARG A 51 4.25 -9.81 -8.67
C ARG A 51 2.94 -9.61 -9.42
N ALA A 52 1.91 -9.11 -8.76
CA ALA A 52 0.66 -8.71 -9.41
C ALA A 52 0.91 -7.59 -10.43
N MET A 53 1.68 -6.57 -10.05
CA MET A 53 2.10 -5.51 -10.97
C MET A 53 2.93 -6.05 -12.13
N GLN A 54 3.96 -6.86 -11.84
CA GLN A 54 4.81 -7.47 -12.87
C GLN A 54 3.98 -8.25 -13.89
N LYS A 55 3.08 -9.11 -13.39
CA LYS A 55 2.20 -9.93 -14.23
C LYS A 55 1.33 -9.05 -15.13
N THR A 56 0.59 -8.10 -14.55
CA THR A 56 -0.32 -7.23 -15.30
C THR A 56 0.43 -6.40 -16.35
N LEU A 57 1.53 -5.76 -15.98
CA LEU A 57 2.31 -4.92 -16.90
C LEU A 57 2.82 -5.70 -18.11
N ALA A 58 3.22 -6.97 -17.89
CA ALA A 58 3.72 -7.84 -18.95
C ALA A 58 2.59 -8.41 -19.84
N GLU A 59 1.52 -8.97 -19.22
CA GLU A 59 0.39 -9.58 -19.94
C GLU A 59 -0.37 -8.57 -20.80
N GLU A 60 -0.63 -7.37 -20.27
CA GLU A 60 -1.30 -6.30 -20.99
C GLU A 60 -0.37 -5.51 -21.91
N LYS A 61 0.91 -5.90 -21.99
CA LYS A 61 1.95 -5.23 -22.79
C LYS A 61 2.07 -3.71 -22.52
N ILE A 62 1.72 -3.29 -21.29
CA ILE A 62 1.81 -1.90 -20.85
C ILE A 62 3.27 -1.47 -20.71
N PHE A 63 4.12 -2.39 -20.21
CA PHE A 63 5.56 -2.22 -20.15
C PHE A 63 6.25 -3.41 -20.81
N THR A 64 6.92 -3.19 -21.93
CA THR A 64 7.46 -4.25 -22.80
C THR A 64 8.94 -4.54 -22.57
N LYS A 65 9.58 -3.84 -21.64
CA LYS A 65 10.96 -4.06 -21.26
C LYS A 65 11.04 -5.05 -20.09
N PRO A 66 12.22 -5.59 -19.75
CA PRO A 66 12.38 -6.52 -18.64
C PRO A 66 11.83 -5.96 -17.31
N ILE A 67 11.05 -6.78 -16.61
CA ILE A 67 10.53 -6.48 -15.28
C ILE A 67 11.03 -7.53 -14.29
N THR A 68 11.71 -7.10 -13.24
CA THR A 68 12.18 -7.98 -12.16
C THR A 68 11.51 -7.62 -10.84
N VAL A 69 11.19 -8.64 -10.03
CA VAL A 69 10.77 -8.45 -8.64
C VAL A 69 11.90 -8.91 -7.74
N THR A 70 12.38 -8.01 -6.89
CA THR A 70 13.49 -8.26 -5.97
C THR A 70 13.02 -8.21 -4.52
N ASN A 71 13.16 -9.31 -3.79
CA ASN A 71 12.86 -9.34 -2.36
C ASN A 71 14.05 -8.81 -1.56
N LYS A 72 13.83 -7.76 -0.75
CA LYS A 72 14.82 -7.16 0.15
C LYS A 72 14.31 -7.20 1.59
N VAL A 73 14.61 -8.27 2.29
CA VAL A 73 14.08 -8.58 3.62
C VAL A 73 14.85 -7.87 4.71
N GLY A 74 14.18 -7.37 5.75
CA GLY A 74 14.78 -6.87 6.99
C GLY A 74 14.22 -5.52 7.45
N GLY A 75 14.25 -5.31 8.78
CA GLY A 75 13.83 -4.07 9.43
C GLY A 75 12.40 -3.63 9.10
N SER A 76 11.46 -4.59 8.99
CA SER A 76 10.06 -4.30 8.63
C SER A 76 9.94 -3.42 7.37
N GLY A 77 10.79 -3.72 6.35
CA GLY A 77 10.83 -3.01 5.06
C GLY A 77 12.00 -2.04 4.89
N ASP A 78 12.66 -1.64 5.95
CA ASP A 78 13.71 -0.62 5.95
C ASP A 78 14.89 -0.97 5.01
N VAL A 79 15.28 -2.24 4.94
CA VAL A 79 16.36 -2.70 4.03
C VAL A 79 16.01 -2.48 2.57
N GLY A 80 14.79 -2.84 2.17
CA GLY A 80 14.33 -2.64 0.79
C GLY A 80 14.17 -1.18 0.42
N TRP A 81 13.65 -0.38 1.32
CA TRP A 81 13.47 1.06 1.09
C TRP A 81 14.81 1.81 1.07
N LYS A 82 15.78 1.47 1.92
CA LYS A 82 17.15 2.00 1.82
C LYS A 82 17.81 1.66 0.49
N TYR A 83 17.62 0.44 0.02
CA TYR A 83 18.09 0.03 -1.30
C TYR A 83 17.47 0.89 -2.40
N THR A 84 16.14 1.07 -2.40
CA THR A 84 15.42 1.87 -3.41
C THR A 84 15.86 3.32 -3.42
N LYS A 85 16.04 3.94 -2.24
CA LYS A 85 16.49 5.34 -2.10
C LYS A 85 17.79 5.63 -2.84
N GLN A 86 18.66 4.64 -3.00
CA GLN A 86 19.99 4.77 -3.64
C GLN A 86 19.98 4.49 -5.14
N LYS A 87 18.79 4.28 -5.74
CA LYS A 87 18.64 3.87 -7.15
C LYS A 87 18.08 5.00 -8.01
N GLY A 88 18.04 4.78 -9.33
CA GLY A 88 17.38 5.68 -10.29
C GLY A 88 15.91 5.35 -10.48
N GLY A 89 15.19 6.17 -11.23
CA GLY A 89 13.75 6.10 -11.45
C GLY A 89 13.19 4.82 -12.11
N HIS A 90 14.06 3.87 -12.49
CA HIS A 90 13.68 2.54 -12.95
C HIS A 90 13.52 1.51 -11.82
N VAL A 91 13.79 1.88 -10.56
CA VAL A 91 13.62 1.03 -9.37
C VAL A 91 12.51 1.59 -8.51
N LEU A 92 11.43 0.86 -8.39
CA LEU A 92 10.26 1.24 -7.62
C LEU A 92 10.10 0.28 -6.43
N ALA A 93 9.53 0.75 -5.32
CA ALA A 93 9.30 -0.09 -4.14
C ALA A 93 7.84 -0.10 -3.72
N ILE A 94 7.36 -1.27 -3.33
CA ILE A 94 6.08 -1.40 -2.62
C ILE A 94 6.23 -0.82 -1.22
N ASN A 95 5.19 -0.14 -0.76
CA ASN A 95 5.12 0.42 0.59
C ASN A 95 3.73 0.29 1.21
N SER A 96 3.65 0.57 2.49
CA SER A 96 2.44 0.68 3.29
C SER A 96 2.67 1.63 4.47
N SER A 97 1.76 1.66 5.43
CA SER A 97 1.88 2.45 6.67
C SER A 97 3.20 2.27 7.41
N LEU A 98 3.84 1.10 7.30
CA LEU A 98 5.13 0.80 7.98
C LEU A 98 6.25 1.78 7.62
N LEU A 99 6.26 2.36 6.42
CA LEU A 99 7.22 3.41 6.08
C LEU A 99 7.13 4.62 7.01
N ILE A 100 5.91 4.94 7.44
CA ILE A 100 5.63 6.06 8.34
C ILE A 100 5.85 5.65 9.80
N THR A 101 5.28 4.53 10.19
CA THR A 101 5.27 4.07 11.59
C THR A 101 6.64 3.63 12.10
N ASN A 102 7.47 3.01 11.26
CA ASN A 102 8.86 2.69 11.62
C ASN A 102 9.66 3.95 12.00
N ASN A 103 9.43 5.07 11.32
CA ASN A 103 10.06 6.33 11.69
C ASN A 103 9.52 6.87 13.02
N LEU A 104 8.20 6.91 13.18
CA LEU A 104 7.56 7.40 14.40
C LEU A 104 7.93 6.59 15.65
N LEU A 105 8.16 5.28 15.48
CA LEU A 105 8.59 4.36 16.54
C LEU A 105 10.11 4.36 16.77
N GLY A 106 10.88 5.12 15.98
CA GLY A 106 12.34 5.17 16.07
C GLY A 106 13.06 3.95 15.51
N HIS A 107 12.36 3.06 14.80
CA HIS A 107 12.94 1.86 14.19
C HIS A 107 13.69 2.18 12.89
N SER A 108 13.35 3.26 12.22
CA SER A 108 13.99 3.73 10.98
C SER A 108 14.18 5.24 10.98
N LYS A 109 15.24 5.70 10.29
CA LYS A 109 15.44 7.12 10.00
C LYS A 109 14.76 7.55 8.69
N LEU A 110 14.25 6.60 7.89
CA LEU A 110 13.54 6.89 6.65
C LEU A 110 12.17 7.48 6.93
N THR A 111 11.78 8.43 6.08
CA THR A 111 10.44 9.02 6.07
C THR A 111 9.86 8.95 4.66
N TYR A 112 8.58 9.23 4.50
CA TYR A 112 7.96 9.37 3.18
C TYR A 112 8.63 10.47 2.33
N LYS A 113 9.28 11.47 2.95
CA LYS A 113 10.01 12.56 2.27
C LYS A 113 11.32 12.11 1.62
N ASP A 114 11.76 10.89 1.91
CA ASP A 114 12.95 10.27 1.31
C ASP A 114 12.65 9.57 -0.01
N PHE A 115 11.41 9.65 -0.50
CA PHE A 115 10.91 8.96 -1.68
C PHE A 115 9.99 9.88 -2.47
N THR A 116 9.76 9.51 -3.74
CA THR A 116 8.74 10.10 -4.60
C THR A 116 7.52 9.18 -4.59
N PRO A 117 6.39 9.58 -3.97
CA PRO A 117 5.15 8.81 -4.03
C PRO A 117 4.65 8.75 -5.47
N LEU A 118 4.22 7.58 -5.93
CA LEU A 118 3.69 7.40 -7.28
C LEU A 118 2.20 7.05 -7.26
N ALA A 119 1.81 6.03 -6.48
CA ALA A 119 0.39 5.71 -6.38
C ALA A 119 0.04 4.90 -5.14
N LEU A 120 -1.22 5.00 -4.71
CA LEU A 120 -1.91 3.93 -4.01
C LEU A 120 -2.52 3.00 -5.07
N LEU A 121 -2.40 1.69 -4.89
CA LEU A 121 -2.75 0.69 -5.90
C LEU A 121 -4.03 -0.08 -5.55
N ALA A 122 -4.05 -0.59 -4.35
CA ALA A 122 -5.09 -1.47 -3.83
C ALA A 122 -5.16 -1.36 -2.32
N SER A 123 -6.23 -1.89 -1.77
CA SER A 123 -6.40 -2.03 -0.32
C SER A 123 -6.99 -3.37 0.05
N ASP A 124 -6.91 -3.69 1.32
CA ASP A 124 -7.53 -4.83 1.96
C ASP A 124 -8.16 -4.39 3.28
N TRP A 125 -9.00 -5.22 3.87
CA TRP A 125 -9.61 -4.95 5.16
C TRP A 125 -8.95 -5.77 6.26
N GLU A 126 -8.74 -5.16 7.41
CA GLU A 126 -8.27 -5.88 8.58
C GLU A 126 -9.43 -6.66 9.23
N VAL A 127 -9.12 -7.83 9.73
CA VAL A 127 -10.04 -8.66 10.49
C VAL A 127 -9.45 -9.04 11.84
N VAL A 128 -10.32 -9.25 12.83
CA VAL A 128 -9.94 -9.88 14.08
C VAL A 128 -10.35 -11.34 14.05
N VAL A 129 -9.44 -12.19 14.43
CA VAL A 129 -9.61 -13.65 14.38
C VAL A 129 -9.27 -14.30 15.71
N VAL A 130 -9.95 -15.41 15.98
CA VAL A 130 -9.68 -16.30 17.12
C VAL A 130 -9.60 -17.75 16.63
N SER A 131 -9.07 -18.65 17.46
CA SER A 131 -9.13 -20.09 17.17
C SER A 131 -10.58 -20.55 16.97
N LYS A 132 -10.80 -21.54 16.11
CA LYS A 132 -12.11 -22.19 15.95
C LYS A 132 -12.69 -22.65 17.29
N ASP A 133 -11.83 -23.18 18.16
CA ASP A 133 -12.22 -23.72 19.47
C ASP A 133 -12.24 -22.68 20.59
N SER A 134 -12.20 -21.39 20.24
CA SER A 134 -12.38 -20.29 21.18
C SER A 134 -13.83 -20.19 21.63
N ASN A 135 -14.04 -19.89 22.90
CA ASN A 135 -15.38 -19.61 23.45
C ASN A 135 -15.88 -18.20 23.12
N ILE A 136 -15.06 -17.40 22.43
CA ILE A 136 -15.42 -16.05 21.98
C ILE A 136 -16.19 -16.16 20.68
N GLU A 137 -17.44 -15.70 20.66
CA GLU A 137 -18.32 -15.83 19.50
C GLU A 137 -18.49 -14.53 18.70
N ASN A 138 -18.23 -13.38 19.30
CA ASN A 138 -18.36 -12.07 18.65
C ASN A 138 -17.33 -11.07 19.15
N ALA A 139 -17.24 -9.92 18.46
CA ALA A 139 -16.24 -8.91 18.78
C ALA A 139 -16.49 -8.19 20.11
N ASN A 140 -17.73 -8.04 20.53
CA ASN A 140 -18.04 -7.43 21.83
C ASN A 140 -17.55 -8.34 22.97
N GLU A 141 -17.80 -9.64 22.91
CA GLU A 141 -17.27 -10.60 23.89
C GLU A 141 -15.74 -10.56 23.94
N LEU A 142 -15.07 -10.51 22.78
CA LEU A 142 -13.63 -10.39 22.72
C LEU A 142 -13.15 -9.14 23.47
N MET A 143 -13.77 -7.99 23.19
CA MET A 143 -13.36 -6.73 23.77
C MET A 143 -13.67 -6.64 25.27
N GLU A 144 -14.77 -7.23 25.74
CA GLU A 144 -15.09 -7.32 27.17
C GLU A 144 -14.11 -8.24 27.91
N GLN A 145 -13.79 -9.41 27.37
CA GLN A 145 -12.77 -10.30 27.94
C GLN A 145 -11.40 -9.64 28.00
N LEU A 146 -11.00 -8.94 26.93
CA LEU A 146 -9.78 -8.17 26.89
C LEU A 146 -9.75 -7.09 27.97
N LYS A 147 -10.85 -6.34 28.15
CA LYS A 147 -10.97 -5.28 29.15
C LYS A 147 -10.84 -5.80 30.59
N GLN A 148 -11.38 -6.97 30.85
CA GLN A 148 -11.35 -7.61 32.18
C GLN A 148 -9.98 -8.23 32.48
N ASN A 149 -9.23 -8.70 31.47
CA ASN A 149 -8.01 -9.48 31.68
C ASN A 149 -6.85 -9.07 30.77
N LYS A 150 -6.61 -7.77 30.64
CA LYS A 150 -5.61 -7.19 29.71
C LYS A 150 -4.22 -7.82 29.79
N LYS A 151 -3.76 -8.17 31.01
CA LYS A 151 -2.42 -8.73 31.24
C LYS A 151 -2.24 -10.17 30.78
N ASN A 152 -3.33 -10.91 30.65
CA ASN A 152 -3.30 -12.34 30.26
C ASN A 152 -4.03 -12.56 28.92
N PHE A 153 -4.37 -11.49 28.21
CA PHE A 153 -4.98 -11.57 26.88
C PHE A 153 -3.91 -11.26 25.81
N ASN A 154 -3.44 -12.30 25.16
CA ASN A 154 -2.35 -12.26 24.22
C ASN A 154 -2.86 -12.02 22.79
N ILE A 155 -2.34 -11.00 22.11
CA ILE A 155 -2.77 -10.60 20.78
C ILE A 155 -1.61 -10.80 19.80
N GLY A 156 -1.82 -11.60 18.74
CA GLY A 156 -0.82 -11.86 17.71
C GLY A 156 -0.85 -10.82 16.59
N VAL A 157 0.33 -10.32 16.19
CA VAL A 157 0.52 -9.43 15.03
C VAL A 157 1.77 -9.84 14.24
N ALA A 158 1.83 -9.56 12.93
CA ALA A 158 3.01 -9.80 12.10
C ALA A 158 3.09 -8.79 10.95
N PRO A 159 4.28 -8.35 10.52
CA PRO A 159 5.60 -8.79 11.00
C PRO A 159 6.18 -7.93 12.14
N GLY A 160 5.46 -6.95 12.67
CA GLY A 160 5.99 -6.06 13.69
C GLY A 160 4.96 -5.10 14.26
N LEU A 161 5.28 -4.49 15.38
CA LEU A 161 4.46 -3.39 15.93
C LEU A 161 4.50 -2.19 14.98
N GLY A 162 3.39 -1.46 14.91
CA GLY A 162 3.22 -0.32 14.01
C GLY A 162 2.76 -0.68 12.60
N ASN A 163 2.65 -1.98 12.27
CA ASN A 163 2.00 -2.39 11.03
C ASN A 163 0.46 -2.24 11.11
N ASP A 164 -0.21 -2.46 10.01
CA ASP A 164 -1.67 -2.26 9.94
C ASP A 164 -2.45 -3.20 10.84
N ASP A 165 -2.00 -4.45 11.04
CA ASP A 165 -2.62 -5.37 12.00
C ASP A 165 -2.62 -4.78 13.42
N HIS A 166 -1.45 -4.29 13.86
CA HIS A 166 -1.31 -3.66 15.18
C HIS A 166 -2.16 -2.38 15.30
N LEU A 167 -2.06 -1.49 14.31
CA LEU A 167 -2.76 -0.20 14.31
C LEU A 167 -4.29 -0.37 14.30
N SER A 168 -4.80 -1.32 13.52
CA SER A 168 -6.23 -1.62 13.45
C SER A 168 -6.77 -2.03 14.83
N PHE A 169 -6.09 -2.95 15.51
CA PHE A 169 -6.49 -3.40 16.85
C PHE A 169 -6.35 -2.32 17.91
N VAL A 170 -5.29 -1.50 17.82
CA VAL A 170 -5.10 -0.32 18.69
C VAL A 170 -6.27 0.66 18.55
N GLN A 171 -6.70 0.95 17.32
CA GLN A 171 -7.84 1.85 17.08
C GLN A 171 -9.15 1.27 17.64
N VAL A 172 -9.40 -0.02 17.42
CA VAL A 172 -10.57 -0.72 17.97
C VAL A 172 -10.57 -0.66 19.51
N SER A 173 -9.43 -0.99 20.14
CA SER A 173 -9.29 -0.98 21.59
C SER A 173 -9.56 0.41 22.17
N LYS A 174 -9.00 1.44 21.53
CA LYS A 174 -9.24 2.84 21.93
C LYS A 174 -10.70 3.24 21.77
N ALA A 175 -11.35 2.85 20.67
CA ALA A 175 -12.79 3.12 20.46
C ALA A 175 -13.67 2.40 21.47
N PHE A 176 -13.26 1.23 21.97
CA PHE A 176 -13.94 0.49 23.03
C PHE A 176 -13.62 1.00 24.45
N GLY A 177 -12.80 2.03 24.58
CA GLY A 177 -12.41 2.62 25.88
C GLY A 177 -11.32 1.83 26.63
N ILE A 178 -10.51 1.06 25.93
CA ILE A 178 -9.33 0.36 26.47
C ILE A 178 -8.08 1.17 26.13
N ASN A 179 -7.21 1.40 27.12
CA ASN A 179 -5.91 2.01 26.86
C ASN A 179 -4.98 1.02 26.12
N PRO A 180 -4.58 1.30 24.88
CA PRO A 180 -3.76 0.36 24.10
C PRO A 180 -2.37 0.08 24.71
N ALA A 181 -1.85 0.99 25.52
CA ALA A 181 -0.55 0.80 26.20
C ALA A 181 -0.57 -0.34 27.25
N GLU A 182 -1.76 -0.80 27.64
CA GLU A 182 -1.93 -1.91 28.60
C GLU A 182 -2.06 -3.28 27.90
N LEU A 183 -2.06 -3.31 26.56
CA LEU A 183 -2.27 -4.53 25.78
C LEU A 183 -0.98 -5.33 25.60
N GLN A 184 -1.13 -6.65 25.53
CA GLN A 184 -0.03 -7.59 25.31
C GLN A 184 -0.01 -8.04 23.85
N PHE A 185 0.90 -7.46 23.06
CA PHE A 185 1.11 -7.86 21.67
C PHE A 185 2.30 -8.81 21.54
N PHE A 186 2.08 -9.92 20.84
CA PHE A 186 3.10 -10.89 20.48
C PHE A 186 3.40 -10.79 18.99
N VAL A 187 4.65 -10.48 18.65
CA VAL A 187 5.10 -10.31 17.27
C VAL A 187 5.54 -11.65 16.71
N TYR A 188 4.98 -12.02 15.58
CA TYR A 188 5.34 -13.21 14.82
C TYR A 188 6.00 -12.82 13.49
N GLU A 189 6.81 -13.72 12.96
CA GLU A 189 7.49 -13.50 11.68
C GLU A 189 6.53 -13.46 10.49
N ASN A 190 5.48 -14.30 10.53
CA ASN A 190 4.48 -14.42 9.48
C ASN A 190 3.12 -14.91 10.00
N LYS A 191 2.11 -14.89 9.14
CA LYS A 191 0.74 -15.26 9.49
C LYS A 191 0.55 -16.75 9.78
N GLU A 192 1.35 -17.62 9.19
CA GLU A 192 1.29 -19.06 9.47
C GLU A 192 1.66 -19.35 10.93
N LYS A 193 2.67 -18.66 11.45
CA LYS A 193 3.05 -18.76 12.88
C LYS A 193 1.96 -18.23 13.79
N ILE A 194 1.25 -17.16 13.40
CA ILE A 194 0.08 -16.65 14.13
C ILE A 194 -1.04 -17.71 14.18
N ILE A 195 -1.40 -18.29 13.03
CA ILE A 195 -2.44 -19.32 12.97
C ILE A 195 -2.09 -20.51 13.87
N ASN A 196 -0.84 -20.96 13.82
CA ASN A 196 -0.36 -22.04 14.71
C ASN A 196 -0.44 -21.64 16.20
N ALA A 197 -0.08 -20.41 16.54
CA ALA A 197 -0.19 -19.92 17.91
C ALA A 197 -1.64 -19.83 18.40
N LEU A 198 -2.58 -19.42 17.55
CA LEU A 198 -4.02 -19.43 17.83
C LEU A 198 -4.54 -20.84 18.08
N THR A 199 -4.24 -21.78 17.16
CA THR A 199 -4.72 -23.18 17.27
C THR A 199 -4.13 -23.92 18.48
N ASN A 200 -2.89 -23.57 18.85
CA ASN A 200 -2.22 -24.09 20.05
C ASN A 200 -2.58 -23.31 21.33
N LYS A 201 -3.51 -22.36 21.30
CA LYS A 201 -3.96 -21.53 22.43
C LYS A 201 -2.84 -20.74 23.12
N GLN A 202 -1.77 -20.41 22.38
CA GLN A 202 -0.68 -19.57 22.89
C GLN A 202 -1.04 -18.09 22.89
N ILE A 203 -1.95 -17.69 21.98
CA ILE A 203 -2.56 -16.36 21.93
C ILE A 203 -4.08 -16.48 21.87
N ASN A 204 -4.76 -15.45 22.32
CA ASN A 204 -6.23 -15.42 22.42
C ASN A 204 -6.87 -14.92 21.11
N ALA A 205 -6.28 -13.92 20.51
CA ALA A 205 -6.76 -13.31 19.27
C ALA A 205 -5.59 -12.85 18.39
N ALA A 206 -5.87 -12.56 17.13
CA ALA A 206 -4.92 -11.91 16.24
C ALA A 206 -5.65 -10.99 15.26
N THR A 207 -4.90 -10.07 14.67
CA THR A 207 -5.35 -9.28 13.53
C THR A 207 -4.49 -9.58 12.30
N MET A 208 -5.11 -9.53 11.16
CA MET A 208 -4.47 -9.72 9.85
C MET A 208 -5.40 -9.22 8.75
N THR A 209 -4.91 -9.11 7.53
CA THR A 209 -5.80 -8.78 6.42
C THR A 209 -6.77 -9.92 6.12
N LEU A 210 -7.93 -9.58 5.60
CA LEU A 210 -8.94 -10.57 5.23
C LEU A 210 -8.41 -11.58 4.19
N SER A 211 -7.64 -11.10 3.20
CA SER A 211 -7.04 -11.97 2.18
C SER A 211 -6.08 -13.03 2.77
N GLU A 212 -5.42 -12.72 3.89
CA GLU A 212 -4.56 -13.67 4.62
C GLU A 212 -5.38 -14.63 5.51
N ALA A 213 -6.47 -14.16 6.09
CA ALA A 213 -7.34 -14.94 6.98
C ALA A 213 -8.25 -15.91 6.23
N GLU A 214 -8.73 -15.55 5.05
CA GLU A 214 -9.87 -16.19 4.36
C GLU A 214 -9.67 -17.70 4.14
N LYS A 215 -8.47 -18.12 3.71
CA LYS A 215 -8.17 -19.54 3.51
C LYS A 215 -8.30 -20.35 4.81
N GLN A 216 -7.81 -19.79 5.92
CA GLN A 216 -7.84 -20.45 7.23
C GLN A 216 -9.26 -20.46 7.83
N TYR A 217 -10.03 -19.43 7.59
CA TYR A 217 -11.43 -19.33 7.92
C TYR A 217 -12.25 -20.39 7.17
N LYS A 218 -12.13 -20.43 5.83
CA LYS A 218 -12.81 -21.42 4.98
C LYS A 218 -12.44 -22.87 5.31
N SER A 219 -11.21 -23.10 5.78
CA SER A 219 -10.78 -24.44 6.25
C SER A 219 -11.21 -24.77 7.68
N GLY A 220 -11.92 -23.86 8.34
CA GLY A 220 -12.44 -24.05 9.69
C GLY A 220 -11.37 -24.10 10.79
N LYS A 221 -10.22 -23.47 10.61
CA LYS A 221 -9.17 -23.37 11.64
C LYS A 221 -9.36 -22.17 12.57
N ILE A 222 -9.97 -21.12 12.07
CA ILE A 222 -10.22 -19.86 12.81
C ILE A 222 -11.65 -19.39 12.61
N LYS A 223 -12.13 -18.56 13.53
CA LYS A 223 -13.32 -17.71 13.38
C LYS A 223 -12.88 -16.29 13.09
N ILE A 224 -13.58 -15.59 12.19
CA ILE A 224 -13.46 -14.14 11.98
C ILE A 224 -14.61 -13.49 12.75
N LEU A 225 -14.29 -12.65 13.72
CA LEU A 225 -15.30 -12.03 14.58
C LEU A 225 -15.80 -10.68 14.08
N ALA A 226 -14.94 -9.95 13.36
CA ALA A 226 -15.29 -8.69 12.73
C ALA A 226 -14.33 -8.32 11.60
N VAL A 227 -14.84 -7.53 10.65
CA VAL A 227 -14.07 -6.88 9.59
C VAL A 227 -14.09 -5.36 9.78
N SER A 228 -12.97 -4.70 9.46
CA SER A 228 -12.81 -3.24 9.61
C SER A 228 -13.42 -2.41 8.47
N ALA A 229 -14.25 -3.03 7.61
CA ALA A 229 -14.91 -2.38 6.49
C ALA A 229 -16.11 -1.51 6.93
N PRO A 230 -16.53 -0.51 6.13
CA PRO A 230 -17.68 0.33 6.45
C PRO A 230 -19.02 -0.41 6.40
N LYS A 231 -19.10 -1.53 5.66
CA LYS A 231 -20.23 -2.44 5.51
C LYS A 231 -19.73 -3.87 5.34
N ARG A 232 -20.60 -4.86 5.53
CA ARG A 232 -20.25 -6.27 5.22
C ARG A 232 -19.79 -6.41 3.77
N LEU A 233 -18.89 -7.34 3.57
CA LEU A 233 -18.35 -7.62 2.25
C LEU A 233 -19.22 -8.69 1.53
N ASP A 234 -19.55 -8.43 0.28
CA ASP A 234 -20.44 -9.31 -0.51
C ASP A 234 -19.91 -10.76 -0.62
N ARG A 235 -18.58 -10.93 -0.55
CA ARG A 235 -17.93 -12.25 -0.61
C ARG A 235 -17.95 -13.05 0.70
N LEU A 236 -18.23 -12.40 1.84
CA LEU A 236 -18.33 -12.96 3.18
C LEU A 236 -19.41 -12.22 3.98
N PRO A 237 -20.69 -12.30 3.54
CA PRO A 237 -21.78 -11.52 4.12
C PRO A 237 -22.12 -11.92 5.56
N GLU A 238 -21.68 -13.10 5.99
CA GLU A 238 -21.85 -13.58 7.35
C GLU A 238 -20.94 -12.89 8.36
N ILE A 239 -19.81 -12.27 7.92
CA ILE A 239 -18.88 -11.60 8.81
C ILE A 239 -19.38 -10.18 9.10
N PRO A 240 -19.70 -9.86 10.37
CA PRO A 240 -20.13 -8.52 10.74
C PRO A 240 -18.95 -7.54 10.72
N THR A 241 -19.27 -6.25 10.59
CA THR A 241 -18.29 -5.19 10.77
C THR A 241 -18.14 -4.82 12.24
N TRP A 242 -17.05 -4.15 12.61
CA TRP A 242 -16.91 -3.54 13.93
C TRP A 242 -18.04 -2.56 14.22
N LYS A 243 -18.44 -1.78 13.19
CA LYS A 243 -19.52 -0.78 13.31
C LYS A 243 -20.88 -1.41 13.64
N GLU A 244 -21.23 -2.54 13.01
CA GLU A 244 -22.47 -3.27 13.32
C GLU A 244 -22.49 -3.81 14.76
N GLN A 245 -21.32 -4.05 15.34
CA GLN A 245 -21.15 -4.48 16.73
C GLN A 245 -20.94 -3.31 17.71
N GLY A 246 -21.27 -2.07 17.28
CA GLY A 246 -21.25 -0.87 18.14
C GLY A 246 -19.88 -0.20 18.28
N ILE A 247 -18.83 -0.69 17.63
CA ILE A 247 -17.48 -0.13 17.66
C ILE A 247 -17.22 0.62 16.36
N ASN A 248 -17.30 1.95 16.38
CA ASN A 248 -17.22 2.79 15.20
C ASN A 248 -15.77 2.94 14.69
N VAL A 249 -15.24 1.87 14.12
CA VAL A 249 -13.90 1.83 13.50
C VAL A 249 -14.00 1.33 12.08
N ILE A 250 -13.35 2.05 11.17
CA ILE A 250 -13.07 1.63 9.78
C ILE A 250 -11.56 1.73 9.62
N PHE A 251 -10.92 0.65 9.19
CA PHE A 251 -9.49 0.62 8.98
C PHE A 251 -9.16 -0.09 7.67
N GLN A 252 -8.51 0.63 6.76
CA GLN A 252 -8.17 0.15 5.43
C GLN A 252 -6.66 -0.05 5.31
N HIS A 253 -6.23 -1.29 5.08
CA HIS A 253 -4.84 -1.63 4.79
C HIS A 253 -4.54 -1.28 3.32
N TRP A 254 -3.76 -0.25 3.09
CA TRP A 254 -3.42 0.19 1.75
C TRP A 254 -2.07 -0.35 1.26
N LYS A 255 -1.93 -0.50 -0.04
CA LYS A 255 -0.73 -0.93 -0.76
C LYS A 255 -0.35 0.16 -1.73
N GLY A 256 0.84 0.74 -1.56
CA GLY A 256 1.35 1.82 -2.40
C GLY A 256 2.61 1.43 -3.14
N ILE A 257 2.98 2.27 -4.09
CA ILE A 257 4.25 2.22 -4.81
C ILE A 257 4.91 3.58 -4.83
N MET A 258 6.21 3.60 -4.69
CA MET A 258 7.04 4.80 -4.67
C MET A 258 8.34 4.57 -5.44
N GLY A 259 8.92 5.64 -5.93
CA GLY A 259 10.25 5.67 -6.52
C GLY A 259 11.30 6.23 -5.56
N PRO A 260 12.58 6.29 -5.97
CA PRO A 260 13.64 6.97 -5.23
C PRO A 260 13.31 8.45 -5.06
N LYS A 261 14.05 9.11 -4.17
CA LYS A 261 13.91 10.56 -3.98
C LYS A 261 14.29 11.31 -5.25
N ASP A 262 13.71 12.48 -5.42
CA ASP A 262 14.08 13.47 -6.45
C ASP A 262 13.92 12.94 -7.90
N MET A 263 12.91 12.10 -8.16
CA MET A 263 12.49 11.78 -9.53
C MET A 263 12.05 13.06 -10.24
N THR A 264 12.39 13.16 -11.55
CA THR A 264 11.95 14.32 -12.35
C THR A 264 10.44 14.27 -12.59
N GLU A 265 9.85 15.42 -12.93
CA GLU A 265 8.43 15.50 -13.26
C GLU A 265 8.08 14.58 -14.45
N GLU A 266 8.98 14.46 -15.41
CA GLU A 266 8.81 13.57 -16.56
C GLU A 266 8.83 12.08 -16.16
N GLU A 267 9.70 11.67 -15.22
CA GLU A 267 9.72 10.32 -14.68
C GLU A 267 8.45 10.01 -13.90
N VAL A 268 7.97 10.94 -13.08
CA VAL A 268 6.70 10.80 -12.34
C VAL A 268 5.53 10.66 -13.32
N ALA A 269 5.41 11.56 -14.29
CA ALA A 269 4.36 11.52 -15.30
C ALA A 269 4.39 10.23 -16.14
N TYR A 270 5.60 9.74 -16.45
CA TYR A 270 5.77 8.46 -17.15
C TYR A 270 5.18 7.30 -16.31
N TRP A 271 5.57 7.18 -15.03
CA TRP A 271 5.08 6.12 -14.17
C TRP A 271 3.59 6.26 -13.85
N ASP A 272 3.08 7.47 -13.65
CA ASP A 272 1.64 7.71 -13.48
C ASP A 272 0.84 7.16 -14.66
N SER A 273 1.31 7.43 -15.91
CA SER A 273 0.66 6.90 -17.10
C SER A 273 0.67 5.37 -17.16
N ILE A 274 1.79 4.73 -16.81
CA ILE A 274 1.96 3.27 -16.80
C ILE A 274 1.08 2.65 -15.71
N ILE A 275 1.13 3.19 -14.48
CA ILE A 275 0.39 2.67 -13.34
C ILE A 275 -1.12 2.84 -13.57
N LYS A 276 -1.56 3.98 -14.10
CA LYS A 276 -2.96 4.22 -14.43
C LYS A 276 -3.50 3.18 -15.41
N LYS A 277 -2.80 2.95 -16.53
CA LYS A 277 -3.17 1.90 -17.49
C LYS A 277 -3.24 0.51 -16.85
N MET A 278 -2.29 0.20 -15.97
CA MET A 278 -2.24 -1.06 -15.25
C MET A 278 -3.48 -1.26 -14.37
N VAL A 279 -3.82 -0.28 -13.52
CA VAL A 279 -4.94 -0.42 -12.59
C VAL A 279 -6.31 -0.38 -13.26
N GLU A 280 -6.40 0.21 -14.46
CA GLU A 280 -7.61 0.24 -15.29
C GLU A 280 -7.80 -1.06 -16.11
N SER A 281 -6.77 -1.90 -16.24
CA SER A 281 -6.81 -3.12 -17.05
C SER A 281 -7.67 -4.23 -16.45
N ASP A 282 -8.16 -5.13 -17.31
CA ASP A 282 -8.97 -6.28 -16.87
C ASP A 282 -8.13 -7.32 -16.12
N SER A 283 -6.85 -7.47 -16.47
CA SER A 283 -5.91 -8.33 -15.75
C SER A 283 -5.76 -7.88 -14.30
N TRP A 284 -5.52 -6.58 -14.03
CA TRP A 284 -5.44 -6.05 -12.67
C TRP A 284 -6.75 -6.24 -11.88
N LYS A 285 -7.89 -5.87 -12.48
CA LYS A 285 -9.21 -6.07 -11.86
C LYS A 285 -9.48 -7.54 -11.55
N GLY A 286 -9.02 -8.46 -12.42
CA GLY A 286 -9.07 -9.90 -12.19
C GLY A 286 -8.27 -10.32 -10.96
N ILE A 287 -7.05 -9.82 -10.82
CA ILE A 287 -6.18 -10.08 -9.66
C ILE A 287 -6.80 -9.53 -8.37
N LEU A 288 -7.39 -8.33 -8.40
CA LEU A 288 -8.07 -7.78 -7.22
C LEU A 288 -9.19 -8.73 -6.75
N ARG A 289 -10.04 -9.22 -7.67
CA ARG A 289 -11.11 -10.18 -7.33
C ARG A 289 -10.57 -11.49 -6.80
N GLU A 290 -9.56 -12.08 -7.47
CA GLU A 290 -8.93 -13.34 -7.07
C GLU A 290 -8.35 -13.27 -5.65
N ARG A 291 -7.71 -12.14 -5.33
CA ARG A 291 -7.06 -11.92 -4.03
C ARG A 291 -7.99 -11.34 -2.97
N GLY A 292 -9.20 -10.95 -3.34
CA GLY A 292 -10.12 -10.24 -2.46
C GLY A 292 -9.65 -8.85 -2.06
N TRP A 293 -8.81 -8.23 -2.87
CA TRP A 293 -8.41 -6.84 -2.69
C TRP A 293 -9.43 -5.89 -3.32
N GLU A 294 -9.46 -4.67 -2.83
CA GLU A 294 -10.29 -3.62 -3.39
C GLU A 294 -9.45 -2.63 -4.19
N SER A 295 -10.06 -2.04 -5.22
CA SER A 295 -9.44 -0.96 -5.95
C SER A 295 -9.32 0.28 -5.05
N PHE A 296 -8.10 0.79 -4.91
CA PHE A 296 -7.84 1.99 -4.12
C PHE A 296 -6.83 2.89 -4.84
N TYR A 297 -7.07 3.10 -6.13
CA TYR A 297 -6.15 3.88 -6.95
C TYR A 297 -6.24 5.38 -6.63
N LYS A 298 -5.06 5.95 -6.34
CA LYS A 298 -4.78 7.39 -6.33
C LYS A 298 -3.41 7.58 -6.93
N GLY A 299 -3.26 8.42 -7.94
CA GLY A 299 -1.98 8.78 -8.55
C GLY A 299 -1.13 9.70 -7.67
N SER A 300 -0.04 10.21 -8.23
CA SER A 300 0.95 11.03 -7.51
C SER A 300 0.47 12.45 -7.17
N GLY A 301 -0.58 12.93 -7.83
CA GLY A 301 -1.14 14.29 -7.67
C GLY A 301 -2.42 14.38 -6.88
#